data_ef4aa5311a6c807ac583f89e84c59f3d
#
_entry.id   ef4aa5311a6c807ac583f89e84c59f3d
#
_cell.length_a   1.000
_cell.length_b   1.000
_cell.length_c   1.000
_cell.angle_alpha   90.00
_cell.angle_beta   90.00
_cell.angle_gamma   90.00
#
_symmetry.space_group_name_H-M   'P 1'
#
loop_
_entity.id
_entity.type
_entity.pdbx_description
1 polymer ?
#
loop_
_entity_poly.entity_id
_entity_poly.type
_entity_poly.pdbx_seq_one_letter_code
_entity_poly.pdbx_strand_id
1 'polypeptide(L)'
;MIDIRRARIDLEAVVDSVRRDEAGAIVLFVGSVRSDGEVRALDYEVYRPMAIKTFAALVERAKEQFGIREMSIVHRLGRVAVGGDSVAIACASVHRAEAFAACAWVMDEVKQIVPI
;
A
#
# COMPACT_ATOMS: atom_id res chain seq x y z
N MET A 1 -7.52 -6.20 1.24
CA MET A 1 -6.43 -7.17 1.45
C MET A 1 -5.28 -6.48 2.15
N ILE A 2 -4.75 -7.12 3.15
CA ILE A 2 -3.52 -6.66 3.82
C ILE A 2 -2.55 -7.81 3.77
N ASP A 3 -1.35 -7.55 3.20
CA ASP A 3 -0.35 -8.59 3.07
C ASP A 3 1.05 -8.02 3.27
N ILE A 4 1.89 -8.79 3.94
CA ILE A 4 3.31 -8.50 4.13
C ILE A 4 4.04 -9.77 3.70
N ARG A 5 4.82 -9.67 2.63
CA ARG A 5 5.33 -10.85 1.94
C ARG A 5 6.76 -10.66 1.44
N ARG A 6 7.46 -11.75 1.25
CA ARG A 6 8.79 -11.73 0.65
C ARG A 6 8.74 -11.85 -0.87
N ALA A 7 7.68 -12.45 -1.41
CA ALA A 7 7.49 -12.59 -2.85
C ALA A 7 7.16 -11.25 -3.50
N ARG A 8 7.36 -11.18 -4.83
CA ARG A 8 7.01 -9.99 -5.62
C ARG A 8 5.53 -9.67 -5.48
N ILE A 9 5.23 -8.38 -5.49
CA ILE A 9 3.84 -7.91 -5.43
C ILE A 9 3.19 -8.10 -6.79
N ASP A 10 2.01 -8.73 -6.79
CA ASP A 10 1.17 -8.85 -7.98
C ASP A 10 0.23 -7.64 -8.00
N LEU A 11 0.59 -6.62 -8.77
CA LEU A 11 -0.16 -5.36 -8.82
C LEU A 11 -1.58 -5.54 -9.34
N GLU A 12 -1.78 -6.43 -10.30
CA GLU A 12 -3.12 -6.72 -10.82
C GLU A 12 -4.03 -7.30 -9.73
N ALA A 13 -3.50 -8.24 -8.94
CA ALA A 13 -4.24 -8.81 -7.83
C ALA A 13 -4.58 -7.76 -6.76
N VAL A 14 -3.66 -6.83 -6.51
CA VAL A 14 -3.91 -5.75 -5.56
C VAL A 14 -5.05 -4.85 -6.04
N VAL A 15 -5.06 -4.47 -7.30
CA VAL A 15 -6.14 -3.67 -7.89
C VAL A 15 -7.46 -4.44 -7.84
N ASP A 16 -7.46 -5.69 -8.25
CA ASP A 16 -8.68 -6.51 -8.26
C ASP A 16 -9.29 -6.69 -6.86
N SER A 17 -8.45 -6.72 -5.84
CA SER A 17 -8.91 -6.92 -4.46
C SER A 17 -9.81 -5.79 -3.94
N VAL A 18 -9.74 -4.60 -4.51
CA VAL A 18 -10.55 -3.46 -4.06
C VAL A 18 -11.76 -3.17 -4.95
N ARG A 19 -11.95 -3.92 -6.03
CA ARG A 19 -13.08 -3.68 -6.94
C ARG A 19 -14.41 -3.91 -6.25
N ARG A 20 -15.32 -2.95 -6.42
CA ARG A 20 -16.71 -2.99 -5.94
C ARG A 20 -17.60 -2.38 -7.02
N ASP A 21 -18.81 -2.91 -7.16
CA ASP A 21 -19.75 -2.42 -8.19
C ASP A 21 -20.08 -0.93 -8.01
N GLU A 22 -20.15 -0.47 -6.76
CA GLU A 22 -20.48 0.93 -6.46
C GLU A 22 -19.28 1.88 -6.53
N ALA A 23 -18.07 1.36 -6.76
CA ALA A 23 -16.88 2.20 -6.81
C ALA A 23 -16.54 2.60 -8.23
N GLY A 24 -16.59 3.89 -8.51
CA GLY A 24 -16.28 4.45 -9.83
C GLY A 24 -14.83 4.83 -10.03
N ALA A 25 -14.01 4.78 -8.96
CA ALA A 25 -12.61 5.18 -9.02
C ALA A 25 -11.73 4.18 -8.26
N ILE A 26 -10.62 3.79 -8.87
CA ILE A 26 -9.57 2.99 -8.22
C ILE A 26 -8.26 3.72 -8.41
N VAL A 27 -7.56 3.98 -7.31
CA VAL A 27 -6.23 4.59 -7.32
C VAL A 27 -5.23 3.54 -6.82
N LEU A 28 -4.16 3.35 -7.58
CA LEU A 28 -3.05 2.48 -7.20
C LEU A 28 -1.81 3.33 -7.00
N PHE A 29 -1.21 3.23 -5.83
CA PHE A 29 0.12 3.77 -5.56
C PHE A 29 1.11 2.61 -5.48
N VAL A 30 2.25 2.76 -6.13
CA VAL A 30 3.35 1.79 -6.07
C VAL A 30 4.59 2.52 -5.61
N GLY A 31 5.16 2.06 -4.49
CA GLY A 31 6.46 2.53 -4.02
C GLY A 31 7.56 1.65 -4.61
N SER A 32 8.48 2.25 -5.30
CA SER A 32 9.58 1.56 -5.97
C SER A 32 10.90 1.94 -5.33
N VAL A 33 11.84 1.01 -5.28
CA VAL A 33 13.19 1.29 -4.76
C VAL A 33 13.94 2.10 -5.81
N ARG A 34 14.31 3.32 -5.45
CA ARG A 34 15.08 4.20 -6.35
C ARG A 34 16.57 4.13 -6.07
N SER A 35 17.38 4.44 -7.08
CA SER A 35 18.82 4.53 -6.93
C SER A 35 19.21 5.91 -6.39
N ASP A 36 20.06 5.93 -5.37
CA ASP A 36 20.73 7.14 -4.87
C ASP A 36 22.23 7.04 -5.16
N GLY A 37 22.56 6.60 -6.37
CA GLY A 37 23.95 6.45 -6.81
C GLY A 37 24.53 5.09 -6.46
N GLU A 38 24.80 4.82 -5.19
CA GLU A 38 25.42 3.58 -4.75
C GLU A 38 24.42 2.54 -4.23
N VAL A 39 23.19 2.94 -3.96
CA VAL A 39 22.15 2.01 -3.49
C VAL A 39 21.75 1.09 -4.62
N ARG A 40 21.80 -0.23 -4.36
CA ARG A 40 21.41 -1.27 -5.33
C ARG A 40 20.17 -2.03 -4.88
N ALA A 41 19.90 -2.02 -3.57
CA ALA A 41 18.76 -2.70 -2.99
C ALA A 41 18.51 -2.14 -1.59
N LEU A 42 17.30 -2.34 -1.07
CA LEU A 42 16.95 -2.07 0.31
C LEU A 42 16.46 -3.36 0.96
N ASP A 43 16.77 -3.53 2.24
CA ASP A 43 16.27 -4.63 3.05
C ASP A 43 15.18 -4.12 3.99
N TYR A 44 13.99 -4.71 3.89
CA TYR A 44 12.84 -4.32 4.69
C TYR A 44 12.56 -5.37 5.75
N GLU A 45 12.55 -4.95 7.02
CA GLU A 45 12.22 -5.82 8.14
C GLU A 45 11.18 -5.13 9.02
N VAL A 46 10.17 -5.90 9.43
CA VAL A 46 9.14 -5.43 10.37
C VAL A 46 8.70 -6.58 11.24
N TYR A 47 8.13 -6.27 12.40
CA TYR A 47 7.44 -7.28 13.18
C TYR A 47 6.07 -7.51 12.55
N ARG A 48 5.97 -8.58 11.77
CA ARG A 48 4.85 -8.83 10.88
C ARG A 48 3.47 -8.80 11.56
N PRO A 49 3.22 -9.48 12.70
CA PRO A 49 1.90 -9.45 13.32
C PRO A 49 1.44 -8.04 13.69
N MET A 50 2.36 -7.22 14.22
CA MET A 50 2.05 -5.85 14.59
C MET A 50 1.80 -4.98 13.35
N ALA A 51 2.60 -5.15 12.31
CA ALA A 51 2.45 -4.40 11.06
C ALA A 51 1.11 -4.69 10.39
N ILE A 52 0.70 -5.96 10.33
CA ILE A 52 -0.60 -6.34 9.78
C ILE A 52 -1.74 -5.68 10.56
N LYS A 53 -1.66 -5.73 11.88
CA LYS A 53 -2.67 -5.11 12.76
C LYS A 53 -2.73 -3.60 12.57
N THR A 54 -1.59 -2.96 12.45
CA THR A 54 -1.50 -1.52 12.24
C THR A 54 -2.07 -1.14 10.87
N PHE A 55 -1.73 -1.88 9.81
CA PHE A 55 -2.28 -1.64 8.47
C PHE A 55 -3.80 -1.82 8.46
N ALA A 56 -4.31 -2.84 9.15
CA ALA A 56 -5.76 -3.04 9.25
C ALA A 56 -6.45 -1.85 9.90
N ALA A 57 -5.85 -1.30 10.97
CA ALA A 57 -6.37 -0.11 11.64
C ALA A 57 -6.35 1.11 10.72
N LEU A 58 -5.29 1.27 9.91
CA LEU A 58 -5.19 2.36 8.94
C LEU A 58 -6.29 2.28 7.88
N VAL A 59 -6.61 1.08 7.40
CA VAL A 59 -7.69 0.88 6.43
C VAL A 59 -9.02 1.31 7.03
N GLU A 60 -9.32 0.92 8.26
CA GLU A 60 -10.56 1.32 8.92
C GLU A 60 -10.65 2.83 9.14
N ARG A 61 -9.54 3.46 9.54
CA ARG A 61 -9.49 4.91 9.69
C ARG A 61 -9.68 5.62 8.35
N ALA A 62 -9.12 5.09 7.28
CA ALA A 62 -9.29 5.65 5.93
C ALA A 62 -10.75 5.58 5.48
N LYS A 63 -11.43 4.46 5.76
CA LYS A 63 -12.85 4.32 5.45
C LYS A 63 -13.70 5.35 6.20
N GLU A 64 -13.42 5.57 7.47
CA GLU A 64 -14.15 6.56 8.27
C GLU A 64 -13.86 7.99 7.81
N GLN A 65 -12.59 8.31 7.63
CA GLN A 65 -12.15 9.68 7.39
C GLN A 65 -12.46 10.17 5.96
N PHE A 66 -12.32 9.29 4.98
CA PHE A 66 -12.45 9.66 3.57
C PHE A 66 -13.69 9.08 2.89
N GLY A 67 -14.39 8.18 3.54
CA GLY A 67 -15.58 7.57 2.97
C GLY A 67 -15.30 6.63 1.80
N ILE A 68 -14.11 6.05 1.75
CA ILE A 68 -13.75 5.11 0.69
C ILE A 68 -14.48 3.79 0.87
N ARG A 69 -14.55 3.00 -0.20
CA ARG A 69 -15.24 1.70 -0.19
C ARG A 69 -14.33 0.56 0.21
N GLU A 70 -13.08 0.55 -0.28
CA GLU A 70 -12.12 -0.52 0.05
C GLU A 70 -10.70 -0.03 -0.14
N MET A 71 -9.78 -0.66 0.60
CA MET A 71 -8.35 -0.39 0.48
C MET A 71 -7.55 -1.67 0.71
N SER A 72 -6.48 -1.82 -0.04
CA SER A 72 -5.51 -2.90 0.15
C SER A 72 -4.12 -2.31 0.32
N ILE A 73 -3.35 -2.89 1.23
CA ILE A 73 -1.96 -2.53 1.50
C ILE A 73 -1.12 -3.80 1.44
N VAL A 74 -0.13 -3.81 0.54
CA VAL A 74 0.80 -4.93 0.41
C VAL A 74 2.22 -4.37 0.52
N HIS A 75 3.02 -4.94 1.40
CA HIS A 75 4.41 -4.54 1.60
C HIS A 75 5.34 -5.75 1.46
N ARG A 76 6.48 -5.55 0.79
CA ARG A 76 7.51 -6.59 0.69
C ARG A 76 8.46 -6.52 1.87
N LEU A 77 8.92 -7.70 2.29
CA LEU A 77 10.01 -7.86 3.26
C LEU A 77 11.24 -8.44 2.55
N GLY A 78 12.37 -8.25 3.20
CA GLY A 78 13.64 -8.75 2.71
C GLY A 78 14.23 -7.81 1.67
N ARG A 79 15.10 -8.35 0.83
CA ARG A 79 15.85 -7.57 -0.14
C ARG A 79 15.01 -7.24 -1.37
N VAL A 80 14.88 -5.95 -1.66
CA VAL A 80 14.22 -5.46 -2.86
C VAL A 80 15.23 -4.63 -3.67
N ALA A 81 15.52 -5.07 -4.88
CA ALA A 81 16.48 -4.40 -5.74
C ALA A 81 15.93 -3.07 -6.27
N VAL A 82 16.84 -2.18 -6.67
CA VAL A 82 16.48 -0.93 -7.37
C VAL A 82 15.55 -1.26 -8.54
N GLY A 83 14.47 -0.51 -8.66
CA GLY A 83 13.43 -0.74 -9.66
C GLY A 83 12.37 -1.74 -9.22
N GLY A 84 12.58 -2.45 -8.11
CA GLY A 84 11.57 -3.36 -7.57
C GLY A 84 10.51 -2.63 -6.77
N ASP A 85 9.32 -3.21 -6.69
CA ASP A 85 8.20 -2.64 -5.96
C ASP A 85 8.28 -3.07 -4.49
N SER A 86 8.28 -2.11 -3.57
CA SER A 86 8.37 -2.37 -2.14
C SER A 86 7.01 -2.30 -1.45
N VAL A 87 6.10 -1.50 -1.97
CA VAL A 87 4.77 -1.33 -1.40
C VAL A 87 3.77 -1.04 -2.50
N ALA A 88 2.55 -1.54 -2.34
CA ALA A 88 1.43 -1.20 -3.21
C ALA A 88 0.21 -0.90 -2.35
N ILE A 89 -0.48 0.18 -2.65
CA ILE A 89 -1.71 0.58 -1.98
C ILE A 89 -2.75 0.82 -3.07
N ALA A 90 -3.86 0.08 -3.00
CA ALA A 90 -5.00 0.32 -3.88
C ALA A 90 -6.19 0.80 -3.06
N CYS A 91 -6.91 1.77 -3.58
CA CYS A 91 -8.05 2.36 -2.92
C CYS A 91 -9.19 2.54 -3.91
N ALA A 92 -10.38 2.06 -3.53
CA ALA A 92 -11.60 2.21 -4.33
C ALA A 92 -12.58 3.14 -3.62
N SER A 93 -13.17 4.05 -4.35
CA SER A 93 -14.21 4.96 -3.85
C SER A 93 -15.24 5.28 -4.93
N VAL A 94 -16.34 5.93 -4.53
CA VAL A 94 -17.36 6.34 -5.49
C VAL A 94 -16.78 7.36 -6.47
N HIS A 95 -16.04 8.35 -5.96
CA HIS A 95 -15.40 9.40 -6.76
C HIS A 95 -13.88 9.40 -6.52
N ARG A 96 -13.14 9.90 -7.52
CA ARG A 96 -11.66 9.87 -7.50
C ARG A 96 -11.03 10.72 -6.40
N ALA A 97 -11.65 11.82 -5.99
CA ALA A 97 -11.06 12.73 -5.01
C ALA A 97 -10.75 12.02 -3.68
N GLU A 98 -11.70 11.25 -3.18
CA GLU A 98 -11.53 10.51 -1.92
C GLU A 98 -10.47 9.42 -2.05
N ALA A 99 -10.42 8.75 -3.20
CA ALA A 99 -9.44 7.70 -3.44
C ALA A 99 -8.01 8.25 -3.46
N PHE A 100 -7.77 9.37 -4.14
CA PHE A 100 -6.47 10.02 -4.14
C PHE A 100 -6.07 10.50 -2.74
N ALA A 101 -7.00 11.16 -2.05
CA ALA A 101 -6.72 11.69 -0.72
C ALA A 101 -6.41 10.59 0.29
N ALA A 102 -7.19 9.51 0.30
CA ALA A 102 -6.99 8.38 1.19
C ALA A 102 -5.67 7.68 0.92
N CYS A 103 -5.33 7.48 -0.36
CA CYS A 103 -4.09 6.81 -0.74
C CYS A 103 -2.87 7.61 -0.27
N ALA A 104 -2.87 8.93 -0.47
CA ALA A 104 -1.79 9.79 -0.01
C ALA A 104 -1.66 9.79 1.52
N TRP A 105 -2.79 9.89 2.21
CA TRP A 105 -2.81 9.88 3.68
C TRP A 105 -2.27 8.56 4.24
N VAL A 106 -2.74 7.43 3.71
CA VAL A 106 -2.29 6.12 4.18
C VAL A 106 -0.79 5.94 3.94
N MET A 107 -0.28 6.40 2.79
CA MET A 107 1.14 6.30 2.51
C MET A 107 1.98 7.09 3.51
N ASP A 108 1.53 8.26 3.90
CA ASP A 108 2.21 9.05 4.94
C ASP A 108 2.26 8.30 6.27
N GLU A 109 1.16 7.64 6.64
CA GLU A 109 1.10 6.84 7.86
C GLU A 109 1.99 5.60 7.78
N VAL A 110 1.99 4.91 6.65
CA VAL A 110 2.82 3.72 6.44
C VAL A 110 4.30 4.04 6.54
N LYS A 111 4.73 5.20 6.05
CA LYS A 111 6.14 5.64 6.16
C LYS A 111 6.60 5.78 7.59
N GLN A 112 5.72 6.04 8.54
CA GLN A 112 6.06 6.14 9.95
C GLN A 112 6.24 4.76 10.59
N ILE A 113 5.73 3.70 9.98
CA ILE A 113 5.75 2.34 10.50
C ILE A 113 6.92 1.56 9.91
N VAL A 114 7.17 1.71 8.61
CA VAL A 114 8.21 1.00 7.88
C VAL A 114 9.12 1.99 7.15
N PRO A 115 10.42 1.71 7.06
CA PRO A 115 11.37 2.59 6.36
C PRO A 115 11.24 2.41 4.84
N ILE A 116 10.46 3.28 4.25
CA ILE A 116 10.24 3.26 2.79
C ILE A 116 10.98 4.42 2.13
#